data_bf6df96ee90d67728ebebc3e42ae2c96
#
_entry.id   bf6df96ee90d67728ebebc3e42ae2c96
#
_cell.length_a   1.000
_cell.length_b   1.000
_cell.length_c   1.000
_cell.angle_alpha   90.00
_cell.angle_beta   90.00
_cell.angle_gamma   90.00
#
_symmetry.space_group_name_H-M   'P 1'
#
loop_
_entity.id
_entity.type
_entity.pdbx_description
1 polymer ?
#
loop_
_entity_poly.entity_id
_entity_poly.type
_entity_poly.pdbx_seq_one_letter_code
_entity_poly.pdbx_strand_id
1 'polypeptide(L)'
;MKPDSIILDIDGTLWNSTPVVADAWNLAVAENSSLPVRFAAYDLTQLFGRPLNAIADLVFPSLEEKERYALIDACCEQEHAFLSASTQELLYPGVADTIRKLSKSCPLFIVSNCQSGYIELFLEKTGLSDCITDFECPGGTGLGKGPNIRLVMERNHLHAPVYVGDIEGDRMASAEAGIPFCHAAYGFGSVEKPDYVIREFSELLTLFSC
;
A
#
# COMPACT_ATOMS: atom_id res chain seq x y z
N MET A 1 -2.18 21.07 13.22
CA MET A 1 -0.79 20.88 13.72
C MET A 1 0.05 20.59 12.48
N LYS A 2 1.25 21.16 12.35
CA LYS A 2 2.14 20.87 11.22
C LYS A 2 2.82 19.54 11.49
N PRO A 3 2.69 18.50 10.62
CA PRO A 3 3.40 17.24 10.82
C PRO A 3 4.92 17.45 10.62
N ASP A 4 5.72 16.64 11.29
CA ASP A 4 7.18 16.60 11.08
C ASP A 4 7.58 15.66 9.94
N SER A 5 6.67 14.78 9.53
CA SER A 5 6.88 13.76 8.50
C SER A 5 5.55 13.21 7.99
N ILE A 6 5.59 12.55 6.83
CA ILE A 6 4.43 11.90 6.21
C ILE A 6 4.76 10.43 5.96
N ILE A 7 3.89 9.53 6.44
CA ILE A 7 3.96 8.10 6.17
C ILE A 7 2.85 7.76 5.17
N LEU A 8 3.18 7.06 4.09
CA LEU A 8 2.32 6.82 2.95
C LEU A 8 2.00 5.33 2.82
N ASP A 9 0.76 4.99 2.50
CA ASP A 9 0.41 3.71 1.90
C ASP A 9 0.72 3.73 0.40
N ILE A 10 0.63 2.56 -0.27
CA ILE A 10 0.91 2.42 -1.71
C ILE A 10 -0.38 2.21 -2.51
N ASP A 11 -0.99 1.03 -2.39
CA ASP A 11 -2.12 0.63 -3.24
C ASP A 11 -3.39 1.39 -2.86
N GLY A 12 -4.01 2.06 -3.83
CA GLY A 12 -5.13 2.95 -3.60
C GLY A 12 -4.74 4.36 -3.15
N THR A 13 -3.47 4.57 -2.76
CA THR A 13 -2.97 5.86 -2.28
C THR A 13 -1.98 6.50 -3.26
N LEU A 14 -0.92 5.78 -3.63
CA LEU A 14 0.10 6.27 -4.56
C LEU A 14 -0.13 5.77 -5.98
N TRP A 15 -0.56 4.51 -6.13
CA TRP A 15 -0.86 3.92 -7.43
C TRP A 15 -2.07 2.99 -7.39
N ASN A 16 -2.53 2.60 -8.58
CA ASN A 16 -3.51 1.54 -8.77
C ASN A 16 -2.88 0.41 -9.60
N SER A 17 -2.35 -0.59 -8.92
CA SER A 17 -1.74 -1.78 -9.53
C SER A 17 -2.76 -2.83 -9.97
N THR A 18 -4.01 -2.74 -9.52
CA THR A 18 -5.03 -3.79 -9.65
C THR A 18 -5.27 -4.30 -11.08
N PRO A 19 -5.20 -3.48 -12.17
CA PRO A 19 -5.38 -4.01 -13.52
C PRO A 19 -4.28 -5.01 -13.92
N VAL A 20 -3.03 -4.73 -13.57
CA VAL A 20 -1.88 -5.61 -13.86
C VAL A 20 -1.89 -6.82 -12.94
N VAL A 21 -2.19 -6.60 -11.67
CA VAL A 21 -2.22 -7.67 -10.67
C VAL A 21 -3.34 -8.67 -10.91
N ALA A 22 -4.50 -8.24 -11.41
CA ALA A 22 -5.59 -9.16 -11.77
C ALA A 22 -5.16 -10.18 -12.82
N ASP A 23 -4.42 -9.76 -13.85
CA ASP A 23 -3.89 -10.66 -14.87
C ASP A 23 -2.85 -11.63 -14.28
N ALA A 24 -1.95 -11.12 -13.42
CA ALA A 24 -0.93 -11.92 -12.74
C ALA A 24 -1.54 -12.99 -11.83
N TRP A 25 -2.49 -12.61 -10.98
CA TRP A 25 -3.16 -13.55 -10.07
C TRP A 25 -4.00 -14.58 -10.80
N ASN A 26 -4.68 -14.19 -11.89
CA ASN A 26 -5.40 -15.14 -12.72
C ASN A 26 -4.48 -16.18 -13.35
N LEU A 27 -3.28 -15.80 -13.78
CA LEU A 27 -2.28 -16.73 -14.28
C LEU A 27 -1.80 -17.66 -13.17
N ALA A 28 -1.40 -17.12 -12.02
CA ALA A 28 -0.94 -17.91 -10.87
C ALA A 28 -1.97 -18.96 -10.44
N VAL A 29 -3.25 -18.57 -10.33
CA VAL A 29 -4.33 -19.50 -9.97
C VAL A 29 -4.51 -20.59 -11.02
N ALA A 30 -4.46 -20.25 -12.31
CA ALA A 30 -4.62 -21.22 -13.40
C ALA A 30 -3.47 -22.23 -13.46
N GLU A 31 -2.25 -21.81 -13.12
CA GLU A 31 -1.06 -22.68 -13.16
C GLU A 31 -0.92 -23.56 -11.91
N ASN A 32 -1.37 -23.08 -10.74
CA ASN A 32 -1.12 -23.73 -9.45
C ASN A 32 -2.36 -24.37 -8.80
N SER A 33 -3.53 -24.24 -9.41
CA SER A 33 -4.77 -24.81 -8.87
C SER A 33 -5.78 -25.21 -9.95
N SER A 34 -6.81 -25.96 -9.55
CA SER A 34 -7.99 -26.24 -10.38
C SER A 34 -9.19 -25.35 -10.01
N LEU A 35 -8.99 -24.31 -9.23
CA LEU A 35 -10.07 -23.45 -8.77
C LEU A 35 -10.64 -22.62 -9.94
N PRO A 36 -11.96 -22.51 -10.06
CA PRO A 36 -12.60 -21.67 -11.06
C PRO A 36 -12.65 -20.19 -10.66
N VAL A 37 -11.64 -19.74 -9.92
CA VAL A 37 -11.55 -18.36 -9.41
C VAL A 37 -10.91 -17.47 -10.49
N ARG A 38 -11.50 -16.30 -10.71
CA ARG A 38 -10.95 -15.25 -11.55
C ARG A 38 -11.18 -13.89 -10.89
N PHE A 39 -10.18 -13.05 -10.98
CA PHE A 39 -10.19 -11.70 -10.44
C PHE A 39 -10.34 -10.68 -11.57
N ALA A 40 -11.25 -9.74 -11.41
CA ALA A 40 -11.20 -8.47 -12.12
C ALA A 40 -10.43 -7.42 -11.28
N ALA A 41 -9.97 -6.36 -11.92
CA ALA A 41 -9.30 -5.27 -11.20
C ALA A 41 -10.17 -4.73 -10.04
N TYR A 42 -11.47 -4.60 -10.25
CA TYR A 42 -12.41 -4.16 -9.21
C TYR A 42 -12.44 -5.08 -7.98
N ASP A 43 -12.35 -6.40 -8.17
CA ASP A 43 -12.35 -7.35 -7.05
C ASP A 43 -11.13 -7.10 -6.15
N LEU A 44 -9.98 -6.80 -6.76
CA LEU A 44 -8.75 -6.52 -6.02
C LEU A 44 -8.82 -5.21 -5.25
N THR A 45 -9.54 -4.20 -5.73
CA THR A 45 -9.74 -2.96 -4.96
C THR A 45 -10.47 -3.19 -3.63
N GLN A 46 -11.25 -4.27 -3.53
CA GLN A 46 -11.96 -4.65 -2.29
C GLN A 46 -11.08 -5.48 -1.33
N LEU A 47 -9.96 -5.95 -1.81
CA LEU A 47 -9.04 -6.83 -1.07
C LEU A 47 -7.79 -6.09 -0.60
N PHE A 48 -7.24 -5.22 -1.45
CA PHE A 48 -5.97 -4.55 -1.20
C PHE A 48 -6.00 -3.66 0.05
N GLY A 49 -4.82 -3.52 0.66
CA GLY A 49 -4.66 -2.89 1.97
C GLY A 49 -4.91 -3.83 3.16
N ARG A 50 -5.50 -5.02 2.94
CA ARG A 50 -5.62 -6.07 3.97
C ARG A 50 -4.31 -6.87 4.09
N PRO A 51 -4.03 -7.53 5.24
CA PRO A 51 -2.96 -8.53 5.34
C PRO A 51 -3.14 -9.66 4.32
N LEU A 52 -2.04 -10.14 3.71
CA LEU A 52 -2.07 -11.17 2.66
C LEU A 52 -2.74 -12.48 3.11
N ASN A 53 -2.53 -12.92 4.34
CA ASN A 53 -3.20 -14.09 4.88
C ASN A 53 -4.74 -13.90 4.94
N ALA A 54 -5.20 -12.72 5.33
CA ALA A 54 -6.63 -12.40 5.35
C ALA A 54 -7.22 -12.36 3.93
N ILE A 55 -6.45 -11.89 2.95
CA ILE A 55 -6.85 -11.98 1.53
C ILE A 55 -6.93 -13.44 1.10
N ALA A 56 -5.93 -14.27 1.37
CA ALA A 56 -5.92 -15.69 1.04
C ALA A 56 -7.13 -16.42 1.63
N ASP A 57 -7.47 -16.14 2.89
CA ASP A 57 -8.62 -16.71 3.58
C ASP A 57 -9.96 -16.36 2.92
N LEU A 58 -10.05 -15.15 2.37
CA LEU A 58 -11.25 -14.67 1.69
C LEU A 58 -11.40 -15.24 0.27
N VAL A 59 -10.30 -15.33 -0.47
CA VAL A 59 -10.37 -15.66 -1.92
C VAL A 59 -10.22 -17.15 -2.20
N PHE A 60 -9.61 -17.92 -1.29
CA PHE A 60 -9.39 -19.36 -1.44
C PHE A 60 -9.98 -20.19 -0.28
N PRO A 61 -11.23 -19.95 0.16
CA PRO A 61 -11.79 -20.55 1.38
C PRO A 61 -11.96 -22.08 1.30
N SER A 62 -11.94 -22.65 0.09
CA SER A 62 -12.09 -24.10 -0.12
C SER A 62 -10.79 -24.88 -0.01
N LEU A 63 -9.65 -24.21 0.04
CA LEU A 63 -8.35 -24.84 0.20
C LEU A 63 -8.00 -25.02 1.68
N GLU A 64 -7.20 -26.05 1.99
CA GLU A 64 -6.53 -26.18 3.28
C GLU A 64 -5.55 -24.99 3.50
N GLU A 65 -5.30 -24.62 4.74
CA GLU A 65 -4.50 -23.43 5.10
C GLU A 65 -3.14 -23.39 4.39
N LYS A 66 -2.43 -24.51 4.38
CA LYS A 66 -1.11 -24.61 3.73
C LYS A 66 -1.18 -24.39 2.22
N GLU A 67 -2.19 -24.96 1.55
CA GLU A 67 -2.39 -24.82 0.11
C GLU A 67 -2.78 -23.39 -0.24
N ARG A 68 -3.65 -22.79 0.56
CA ARG A 68 -4.14 -21.42 0.43
C ARG A 68 -3.01 -20.41 0.50
N TYR A 69 -2.11 -20.56 1.47
CA TYR A 69 -0.97 -19.66 1.62
C TYR A 69 0.09 -19.89 0.54
N ALA A 70 0.33 -21.13 0.12
CA ALA A 70 1.19 -21.39 -1.03
C ALA A 70 0.64 -20.79 -2.33
N LEU A 71 -0.68 -20.77 -2.50
CA LEU A 71 -1.30 -20.17 -3.70
C LEU A 71 -1.22 -18.63 -3.67
N ILE A 72 -1.43 -18.00 -2.52
CA ILE A 72 -1.26 -16.53 -2.44
C ILE A 72 0.21 -16.13 -2.63
N ASP A 73 1.18 -16.91 -2.15
CA ASP A 73 2.60 -16.68 -2.40
C ASP A 73 2.90 -16.75 -3.92
N ALA A 74 2.35 -17.75 -4.62
CA ALA A 74 2.48 -17.83 -6.08
C ALA A 74 1.82 -16.63 -6.80
N CYS A 75 0.69 -16.14 -6.28
CA CYS A 75 0.07 -14.90 -6.77
C CYS A 75 1.00 -13.70 -6.61
N CYS A 76 1.66 -13.55 -5.46
CA CYS A 76 2.61 -12.47 -5.18
C CYS A 76 3.88 -12.57 -6.08
N GLU A 77 4.37 -13.77 -6.38
CA GLU A 77 5.49 -13.96 -7.30
C GLU A 77 5.14 -13.54 -8.73
N GLN A 78 3.97 -13.94 -9.24
CA GLN A 78 3.49 -13.51 -10.55
C GLN A 78 3.20 -12.01 -10.60
N GLU A 79 2.62 -11.46 -9.55
CA GLU A 79 2.40 -10.02 -9.39
C GLU A 79 3.72 -9.24 -9.55
N HIS A 80 4.76 -9.65 -8.83
CA HIS A 80 6.09 -9.02 -8.94
C HIS A 80 6.62 -9.06 -10.38
N ALA A 81 6.52 -10.21 -11.05
CA ALA A 81 6.97 -10.39 -12.44
C ALA A 81 6.18 -9.49 -13.42
N PHE A 82 4.84 -9.46 -13.29
CA PHE A 82 3.98 -8.67 -14.16
C PHE A 82 4.16 -7.17 -13.94
N LEU A 83 4.23 -6.73 -12.69
CA LEU A 83 4.48 -5.33 -12.37
C LEU A 83 5.87 -4.90 -12.87
N SER A 84 6.91 -5.71 -12.70
CA SER A 84 8.26 -5.41 -13.21
C SER A 84 8.26 -5.22 -14.72
N ALA A 85 7.56 -6.08 -15.46
CA ALA A 85 7.50 -6.05 -16.92
C ALA A 85 6.52 -5.00 -17.49
N SER A 86 5.54 -4.55 -16.71
CA SER A 86 4.49 -3.63 -17.16
C SER A 86 5.07 -2.28 -17.56
N THR A 87 4.58 -1.71 -18.65
CA THR A 87 4.86 -0.32 -19.08
C THR A 87 3.70 0.63 -18.84
N GLN A 88 2.65 0.16 -18.15
CA GLN A 88 1.48 0.98 -17.84
C GLN A 88 1.82 2.04 -16.80
N GLU A 89 1.25 3.23 -16.95
CA GLU A 89 1.27 4.25 -15.91
C GLU A 89 0.27 3.85 -14.82
N LEU A 90 0.78 3.55 -13.63
CA LEU A 90 -0.02 3.08 -12.50
C LEU A 90 -0.18 4.13 -11.41
N LEU A 91 0.68 5.15 -11.37
CA LEU A 91 0.58 6.24 -10.40
C LEU A 91 -0.72 7.02 -10.57
N TYR A 92 -1.31 7.39 -9.45
CA TYR A 92 -2.39 8.39 -9.50
C TYR A 92 -1.85 9.75 -10.00
N PRO A 93 -2.73 10.56 -10.63
CA PRO A 93 -2.33 11.86 -11.17
C PRO A 93 -1.62 12.74 -10.13
N GLY A 94 -0.48 13.29 -10.49
CA GLY A 94 0.28 14.23 -9.67
C GLY A 94 1.10 13.62 -8.53
N VAL A 95 1.05 12.30 -8.30
CA VAL A 95 1.77 11.64 -7.19
C VAL A 95 3.27 11.86 -7.29
N ALA A 96 3.90 11.56 -8.43
CA ALA A 96 5.35 11.68 -8.57
C ALA A 96 5.85 13.11 -8.32
N ASP A 97 5.17 14.10 -8.92
CA ASP A 97 5.56 15.50 -8.77
C ASP A 97 5.35 16.00 -7.33
N THR A 98 4.28 15.56 -6.69
CA THR A 98 3.98 15.93 -5.29
C THR A 98 5.00 15.34 -4.34
N ILE A 99 5.35 14.05 -4.47
CA ILE A 99 6.39 13.40 -3.67
C ILE A 99 7.73 14.11 -3.84
N ARG A 100 8.16 14.40 -5.07
CA ARG A 100 9.41 15.15 -5.33
C ARG A 100 9.42 16.56 -4.74
N LYS A 101 8.28 17.20 -4.61
CA LYS A 101 8.17 18.52 -3.96
C LYS A 101 8.18 18.41 -2.45
N LEU A 102 7.38 17.50 -1.89
CA LEU A 102 7.30 17.28 -0.44
C LEU A 102 8.64 16.84 0.15
N SER A 103 9.35 15.90 -0.50
CA SER A 103 10.63 15.36 -0.01
C SER A 103 11.73 16.42 0.18
N LYS A 104 11.58 17.61 -0.41
CA LYS A 104 12.54 18.72 -0.21
C LYS A 104 12.41 19.41 1.14
N SER A 105 11.28 19.27 1.80
CA SER A 105 10.97 19.97 3.05
C SER A 105 10.39 19.08 4.14
N CYS A 106 9.98 17.86 3.80
CA CYS A 106 9.32 16.93 4.70
C CYS A 106 9.85 15.50 4.46
N PRO A 107 10.41 14.82 5.47
CA PRO A 107 10.77 13.42 5.35
C PRO A 107 9.54 12.57 5.01
N LEU A 108 9.67 11.70 4.02
CA LEU A 108 8.62 10.81 3.56
C LEU A 108 8.99 9.36 3.85
N PHE A 109 7.99 8.59 4.25
CA PHE A 109 8.12 7.19 4.61
C PHE A 109 7.02 6.39 3.93
N ILE A 110 7.23 5.06 3.78
CA ILE A 110 6.20 4.15 3.29
C ILE A 110 5.97 3.05 4.32
N VAL A 111 4.70 2.78 4.64
CA VAL A 111 4.28 1.57 5.37
C VAL A 111 3.04 1.01 4.68
N SER A 112 3.16 -0.17 4.08
CA SER A 112 2.07 -0.82 3.36
C SER A 112 1.91 -2.29 3.75
N ASN A 113 0.71 -2.86 3.59
CA ASN A 113 0.43 -4.29 3.82
C ASN A 113 0.76 -5.09 2.56
N CYS A 114 2.03 -5.33 2.32
CA CYS A 114 2.50 -6.06 1.14
C CYS A 114 3.60 -7.08 1.51
N GLN A 115 3.97 -7.89 0.54
CA GLN A 115 5.12 -8.80 0.61
C GLN A 115 6.45 -8.04 0.55
N SER A 116 7.51 -8.69 1.00
CA SER A 116 8.88 -8.18 0.85
C SER A 116 9.22 -7.99 -0.64
N GLY A 117 9.93 -6.91 -0.96
CA GLY A 117 10.33 -6.56 -2.33
C GLY A 117 9.29 -5.71 -3.09
N TYR A 118 8.05 -5.61 -2.62
CA TYR A 118 7.01 -4.84 -3.31
C TYR A 118 7.23 -3.32 -3.25
N ILE A 119 7.64 -2.81 -2.09
CA ILE A 119 7.94 -1.38 -1.94
C ILE A 119 9.16 -1.00 -2.77
N GLU A 120 10.19 -1.85 -2.77
CA GLU A 120 11.39 -1.67 -3.57
C GLU A 120 11.05 -1.63 -5.08
N LEU A 121 10.20 -2.55 -5.54
CA LEU A 121 9.71 -2.56 -6.92
C LEU A 121 8.96 -1.29 -7.27
N PHE A 122 8.04 -0.83 -6.40
CA PHE A 122 7.32 0.43 -6.56
C PHE A 122 8.30 1.60 -6.72
N LEU A 123 9.28 1.71 -5.82
CA LEU A 123 10.27 2.79 -5.81
C LEU A 123 11.15 2.79 -7.06
N GLU A 124 11.61 1.60 -7.50
CA GLU A 124 12.41 1.44 -8.71
C GLU A 124 11.62 1.86 -9.96
N LYS A 125 10.39 1.33 -10.11
CA LYS A 125 9.54 1.64 -11.27
C LYS A 125 9.19 3.10 -11.40
N THR A 126 8.95 3.78 -10.29
CA THR A 126 8.52 5.17 -10.27
C THR A 126 9.67 6.18 -10.23
N GLY A 127 10.90 5.72 -9.97
CA GLY A 127 12.07 6.57 -9.79
C GLY A 127 11.93 7.51 -8.60
N LEU A 128 11.30 7.04 -7.52
CA LEU A 128 11.05 7.82 -6.30
C LEU A 128 11.93 7.40 -5.11
N SER A 129 12.87 6.50 -5.30
CA SER A 129 13.75 5.98 -4.23
C SER A 129 14.44 7.09 -3.44
N ASP A 130 14.97 8.11 -4.12
CA ASP A 130 15.66 9.24 -3.48
C ASP A 130 14.73 10.19 -2.70
N CYS A 131 13.41 10.01 -2.84
CA CYS A 131 12.40 10.84 -2.16
C CYS A 131 11.87 10.20 -0.87
N ILE A 132 12.12 8.92 -0.66
CA ILE A 132 11.62 8.16 0.50
C ILE A 132 12.78 7.89 1.45
N THR A 133 12.62 8.30 2.70
CA THR A 133 13.67 8.19 3.72
C THR A 133 13.80 6.76 4.23
N ASP A 134 12.67 6.09 4.45
CA ASP A 134 12.63 4.72 5.01
C ASP A 134 11.26 4.09 4.76
N PHE A 135 11.17 2.77 4.86
CA PHE A 135 9.92 2.05 4.64
C PHE A 135 9.85 0.74 5.42
N GLU A 136 8.64 0.20 5.56
CA GLU A 136 8.42 -1.10 6.20
C GLU A 136 7.16 -1.79 5.68
N CYS A 137 7.15 -3.12 5.74
CA CYS A 137 5.99 -3.94 5.41
C CYS A 137 5.95 -5.24 6.23
N PRO A 138 4.78 -5.91 6.34
CA PRO A 138 4.64 -7.22 6.98
C PRO A 138 5.56 -8.28 6.39
N GLY A 139 5.80 -8.24 5.08
CA GLY A 139 6.71 -9.18 4.41
C GLY A 139 8.15 -9.12 4.91
N GLY A 140 8.60 -7.96 5.40
CA GLY A 140 9.93 -7.78 6.01
C GLY A 140 9.96 -8.11 7.50
N THR A 141 8.92 -7.73 8.25
CA THR A 141 8.92 -7.80 9.73
C THR A 141 8.08 -8.90 10.34
N GLY A 142 7.09 -9.41 9.62
CA GLY A 142 6.04 -10.27 10.18
C GLY A 142 5.03 -9.54 11.06
N LEU A 143 5.12 -8.22 11.19
CA LEU A 143 4.24 -7.40 12.01
C LEU A 143 3.08 -6.82 11.18
N GLY A 144 1.98 -6.46 11.82
CA GLY A 144 0.88 -5.73 11.17
C GLY A 144 1.25 -4.26 10.86
N LYS A 145 0.37 -3.58 10.10
CA LYS A 145 0.60 -2.20 9.64
C LYS A 145 0.81 -1.21 10.80
N GLY A 146 -0.01 -1.25 11.85
CA GLY A 146 0.12 -0.37 13.02
C GLY A 146 1.47 -0.50 13.74
N PRO A 147 1.91 -1.72 14.12
CA PRO A 147 3.25 -1.97 14.62
C PRO A 147 4.38 -1.53 13.68
N ASN A 148 4.24 -1.70 12.36
CA ASN A 148 5.23 -1.24 11.39
C ASN A 148 5.31 0.29 11.32
N ILE A 149 4.18 0.99 11.45
CA ILE A 149 4.17 2.46 11.59
C ILE A 149 4.98 2.87 12.82
N ARG A 150 4.73 2.25 13.99
CA ARG A 150 5.51 2.55 15.21
C ARG A 150 7.00 2.26 15.03
N LEU A 151 7.34 1.15 14.39
CA LEU A 151 8.74 0.77 14.12
C LEU A 151 9.46 1.84 13.28
N VAL A 152 8.82 2.33 12.20
CA VAL A 152 9.36 3.41 11.37
C VAL A 152 9.49 4.70 12.18
N MET A 153 8.49 5.03 13.01
CA MET A 153 8.53 6.22 13.87
C MET A 153 9.69 6.16 14.86
N GLU A 154 9.88 5.05 15.56
CA GLU A 154 10.93 4.87 16.56
C GLU A 154 12.32 4.91 15.92
N ARG A 155 12.51 4.19 14.82
CA ARG A 155 13.77 4.07 14.08
C ARG A 155 14.23 5.41 13.49
N ASN A 156 13.28 6.27 13.11
CA ASN A 156 13.55 7.58 12.51
C ASN A 156 13.27 8.77 13.43
N HIS A 157 12.98 8.52 14.71
CA HIS A 157 12.74 9.55 15.72
C HIS A 157 11.62 10.54 15.35
N LEU A 158 10.52 10.05 14.78
CA LEU A 158 9.37 10.86 14.38
C LEU A 158 8.49 11.16 15.60
N HIS A 159 8.09 12.43 15.76
CA HIS A 159 7.31 12.87 16.92
C HIS A 159 5.87 13.27 16.58
N ALA A 160 5.62 13.74 15.37
CA ALA A 160 4.33 14.22 14.92
C ALA A 160 4.04 13.83 13.46
N PRO A 161 4.21 12.55 13.05
CA PRO A 161 3.90 12.13 11.69
C PRO A 161 2.39 12.14 11.42
N VAL A 162 2.02 12.15 10.14
CA VAL A 162 0.67 11.85 9.66
C VAL A 162 0.73 10.64 8.74
N TYR A 163 -0.25 9.75 8.85
CA TYR A 163 -0.40 8.62 7.92
C TYR A 163 -1.40 8.98 6.82
N VAL A 164 -1.06 8.72 5.56
CA VAL A 164 -1.91 8.91 4.39
C VAL A 164 -2.25 7.55 3.80
N GLY A 165 -3.51 7.23 3.70
CA GLY A 165 -4.02 5.96 3.17
C GLY A 165 -5.46 6.10 2.67
N ASP A 166 -6.04 5.05 2.13
CA ASP A 166 -7.31 5.13 1.42
C ASP A 166 -8.43 4.26 2.01
N ILE A 167 -8.11 3.34 2.92
CA ILE A 167 -9.11 2.44 3.52
C ILE A 167 -9.24 2.60 5.03
N GLU A 168 -10.34 2.07 5.58
CA GLU A 168 -10.59 2.06 7.03
C GLU A 168 -9.50 1.29 7.80
N GLY A 169 -8.89 0.26 7.17
CA GLY A 169 -7.74 -0.46 7.74
C GLY A 169 -6.54 0.44 8.02
N ASP A 170 -6.29 1.43 7.17
CA ASP A 170 -5.21 2.41 7.34
C ASP A 170 -5.50 3.36 8.50
N ARG A 171 -6.75 3.83 8.60
CA ARG A 171 -7.19 4.64 9.74
C ARG A 171 -7.04 3.89 11.06
N MET A 172 -7.41 2.60 11.08
CA MET A 172 -7.24 1.77 12.28
C MET A 172 -5.76 1.58 12.64
N ALA A 173 -4.91 1.33 11.65
CA ALA A 173 -3.47 1.18 11.86
C ALA A 173 -2.82 2.48 12.35
N SER A 174 -3.22 3.65 11.81
CA SER A 174 -2.72 4.95 12.29
C SER A 174 -3.19 5.24 13.71
N ALA A 175 -4.44 4.93 14.04
CA ALA A 175 -4.98 5.06 15.40
C ALA A 175 -4.25 4.13 16.39
N GLU A 176 -3.96 2.89 15.99
CA GLU A 176 -3.13 1.96 16.78
C GLU A 176 -1.72 2.52 17.02
N ALA A 177 -1.14 3.18 16.02
CA ALA A 177 0.16 3.85 16.17
C ALA A 177 0.09 5.18 16.94
N GLY A 178 -1.10 5.72 17.19
CA GLY A 178 -1.31 6.95 17.94
C GLY A 178 -1.07 8.23 17.13
N ILE A 179 -1.23 8.17 15.80
CA ILE A 179 -0.98 9.29 14.88
C ILE A 179 -2.23 9.65 14.08
N PRO A 180 -2.35 10.90 13.62
CA PRO A 180 -3.48 11.33 12.79
C PRO A 180 -3.47 10.66 11.41
N PHE A 181 -4.67 10.50 10.85
CA PHE A 181 -4.94 9.89 9.57
C PHE A 181 -5.45 10.89 8.53
N CYS A 182 -4.88 10.84 7.33
CA CYS A 182 -5.35 11.58 6.17
C CYS A 182 -5.91 10.61 5.12
N HIS A 183 -7.21 10.70 4.86
CA HIS A 183 -7.90 9.85 3.89
C HIS A 183 -7.69 10.33 2.45
N ALA A 184 -7.11 9.48 1.61
CA ALA A 184 -7.02 9.63 0.16
C ALA A 184 -8.35 9.17 -0.48
N ALA A 185 -9.34 10.07 -0.52
CA ALA A 185 -10.72 9.74 -0.90
C ALA A 185 -10.91 9.41 -2.40
N TYR A 186 -9.86 9.43 -3.19
CA TYR A 186 -9.82 8.96 -4.59
C TYR A 186 -9.43 7.49 -4.70
N GLY A 187 -9.01 6.86 -3.59
CA GLY A 187 -8.55 5.48 -3.54
C GLY A 187 -9.67 4.43 -3.57
N PHE A 188 -9.40 3.27 -3.01
CA PHE A 188 -10.30 2.12 -3.13
C PHE A 188 -11.47 2.13 -2.15
N GLY A 189 -11.27 2.73 -0.96
CA GLY A 189 -12.22 2.61 0.12
C GLY A 189 -12.87 3.92 0.56
N SER A 190 -13.73 3.78 1.54
CA SER A 190 -14.33 4.89 2.28
C SER A 190 -13.95 4.79 3.75
N VAL A 191 -13.77 5.92 4.38
CA VAL A 191 -13.35 6.02 5.78
C VAL A 191 -14.33 6.89 6.55
N GLU A 192 -14.79 6.38 7.70
CA GLU A 192 -15.58 7.16 8.63
C GLU A 192 -14.66 7.99 9.55
N LYS A 193 -14.93 9.29 9.64
CA LYS A 193 -14.26 10.22 10.56
C LYS A 193 -12.72 10.26 10.46
N PRO A 194 -12.15 10.47 9.27
CA PRO A 194 -10.72 10.75 9.16
C PRO A 194 -10.39 12.11 9.77
N ASP A 195 -9.14 12.32 10.22
CA ASP A 195 -8.68 13.63 10.72
C ASP A 195 -8.55 14.65 9.59
N TYR A 196 -8.12 14.17 8.40
CA TYR A 196 -7.98 14.97 7.17
C TYR A 196 -8.51 14.17 5.98
N VAL A 197 -8.86 14.89 4.90
CA VAL A 197 -9.32 14.28 3.63
C VAL A 197 -8.68 15.02 2.47
N ILE A 198 -8.16 14.26 1.50
CA ILE A 198 -7.70 14.77 0.20
C ILE A 198 -8.47 14.06 -0.92
N ARG A 199 -8.81 14.81 -1.99
CA ARG A 199 -9.45 14.30 -3.21
C ARG A 199 -8.47 14.17 -4.37
N GLU A 200 -7.31 14.77 -4.23
CA GLU A 200 -6.17 14.66 -5.14
C GLU A 200 -4.90 14.63 -4.29
N PHE A 201 -3.92 13.81 -4.67
CA PHE A 201 -2.68 13.67 -3.90
C PHE A 201 -1.92 15.00 -3.76
N SER A 202 -2.03 15.86 -4.77
CA SER A 202 -1.41 17.20 -4.78
C SER A 202 -1.88 18.13 -3.66
N GLU A 203 -3.05 17.89 -3.07
CA GLU A 203 -3.57 18.68 -1.94
C GLU A 203 -2.69 18.59 -0.70
N LEU A 204 -1.88 17.53 -0.58
CA LEU A 204 -0.90 17.39 0.51
C LEU A 204 0.09 18.57 0.58
N LEU A 205 0.44 19.18 -0.57
CA LEU A 205 1.32 20.35 -0.62
C LEU A 205 0.75 21.57 0.10
N THR A 206 -0.57 21.67 0.12
CA THR A 206 -1.28 22.79 0.77
C THR A 206 -1.65 22.44 2.20
N LEU A 207 -2.05 21.18 2.42
CA LEU A 207 -2.51 20.70 3.71
C LEU A 207 -1.36 20.55 4.72
N PHE A 208 -0.22 20.05 4.27
CA PHE A 208 0.96 19.78 5.10
C PHE A 208 2.18 20.52 4.56
N SER A 209 2.25 21.83 4.84
CA SER A 209 3.49 22.61 4.61
C SER A 209 4.51 22.21 5.71
N CYS A 210 5.28 21.17 5.50
CA CYS A 210 6.33 20.76 6.44
C CYS A 210 7.49 21.80 6.52
#